data_7089b51187fdb4fcd654459de523ba2c
#
_entry.id   7089b51187fdb4fcd654459de523ba2c
#
_cell.length_a   1.000
_cell.length_b   1.000
_cell.length_c   1.000
_cell.angle_alpha   90.00
_cell.angle_beta   90.00
_cell.angle_gamma   90.00
#
_symmetry.space_group_name_H-M   'P 1'
#
loop_
_entity.id
_entity.type
_entity.pdbx_description
1 polymer ?
#
loop_
_entity_poly.entity_id
_entity_poly.type
_entity_poly.pdbx_seq_one_letter_code
_entity_poly.pdbx_strand_id
1 'polypeptide(L)'
;TDISTFGLTNGKRGNTASMTPWSGFRMDDNCKEMVFIVEFDEPTTVSKVVFGSLYNPASVILPPSVATIETSSDGQKYSKVAEASFKRNYPERGRKAFTDTLAFEPREVTYLKVTLQNGGTLRNGIDFVKDPGSKEVVQANLYLDEIEVY
;
A
#
# COMPACT_ATOMS: atom_id res chain seq x y z
N THR A 1 -14.47 -10.73 -0.06
CA THR A 1 -13.85 -10.83 1.27
C THR A 1 -13.97 -9.49 1.99
N ASP A 2 -14.41 -9.51 3.21
CA ASP A 2 -14.52 -8.29 4.02
C ASP A 2 -13.13 -7.83 4.42
N ILE A 3 -12.71 -6.68 3.94
CA ILE A 3 -11.41 -6.10 4.22
C ILE A 3 -11.22 -5.84 5.72
N SER A 4 -12.29 -5.54 6.45
CA SER A 4 -12.21 -5.28 7.88
C SER A 4 -11.65 -6.47 8.67
N THR A 5 -11.86 -7.68 8.17
CA THR A 5 -11.32 -8.89 8.81
C THR A 5 -9.80 -9.00 8.69
N PHE A 6 -9.20 -8.28 7.76
CA PHE A 6 -7.74 -8.26 7.56
C PHE A 6 -7.06 -7.10 8.28
N GLY A 7 -7.81 -6.29 9.00
CA GLY A 7 -7.24 -5.19 9.77
C GLY A 7 -6.95 -3.91 9.00
N LEU A 8 -7.25 -3.85 7.70
CA LEU A 8 -6.97 -2.66 6.89
C LEU A 8 -7.97 -1.52 7.09
N THR A 9 -9.10 -1.79 7.71
CA THR A 9 -10.14 -0.78 7.95
C THR A 9 -10.64 -0.81 9.39
N ASN A 10 -9.77 -1.18 10.32
CA ASN A 10 -10.12 -1.33 11.73
C ASN A 10 -9.82 -0.10 12.59
N GLY A 11 -9.39 1.01 11.99
CA GLY A 11 -9.06 2.24 12.68
C GLY A 11 -7.71 2.25 13.41
N LYS A 12 -6.91 1.20 13.24
CA LYS A 12 -5.61 1.07 13.93
C LYS A 12 -4.47 1.40 13.00
N ARG A 13 -3.66 2.38 13.40
CA ARG A 13 -2.45 2.74 12.68
C ARG A 13 -1.25 1.92 13.16
N GLY A 14 -0.40 1.56 12.21
CA GLY A 14 0.85 0.91 12.51
C GLY A 14 1.88 1.87 13.08
N ASN A 15 2.83 1.31 13.82
CA ASN A 15 4.00 2.03 14.27
C ASN A 15 5.24 1.16 14.07
N THR A 16 6.42 1.72 14.30
CA THR A 16 7.67 1.00 14.06
C THR A 16 8.08 0.08 15.20
N ALA A 17 7.36 0.12 16.33
CA ALA A 17 7.68 -0.68 17.50
C ALA A 17 6.96 -2.04 17.51
N SER A 18 5.87 -2.19 16.75
CA SER A 18 5.07 -3.41 16.71
C SER A 18 4.61 -3.70 15.29
N MET A 19 4.65 -4.96 14.92
CA MET A 19 4.13 -5.44 13.62
C MET A 19 2.64 -5.80 13.67
N THR A 20 2.02 -5.81 14.86
CA THR A 20 0.65 -6.27 15.04
C THR A 20 -0.39 -5.52 14.21
N PRO A 21 -0.34 -4.17 14.08
CA PRO A 21 -1.31 -3.45 13.25
C PRO A 21 -1.08 -3.54 11.75
N TRP A 22 0.02 -4.16 11.32
CA TRP A 22 0.40 -4.22 9.92
C TRP A 22 -0.11 -5.47 9.23
N SER A 23 -0.68 -5.32 8.05
CA SER A 23 -1.05 -6.43 7.17
C SER A 23 -0.03 -6.54 6.05
N GLY A 24 0.61 -7.70 5.94
CA GLY A 24 1.67 -7.94 4.98
C GLY A 24 1.19 -8.61 3.71
N PHE A 25 1.70 -8.13 2.57
CA PHE A 25 1.39 -8.67 1.25
C PHE A 25 2.72 -9.03 0.57
N ARG A 26 2.90 -10.32 0.34
CA ARG A 26 4.11 -10.83 -0.29
C ARG A 26 4.12 -10.47 -1.77
N MET A 27 5.27 -10.00 -2.24
CA MET A 27 5.51 -9.67 -3.63
C MET A 27 6.62 -10.55 -4.21
N ASP A 28 6.53 -10.84 -5.51
CA ASP A 28 7.55 -11.56 -6.25
C ASP A 28 7.59 -11.08 -7.71
N ASP A 29 8.42 -11.71 -8.54
CA ASP A 29 8.55 -11.29 -9.94
C ASP A 29 7.28 -11.46 -10.77
N ASN A 30 6.35 -12.30 -10.30
CA ASN A 30 5.07 -12.54 -10.96
C ASN A 30 3.93 -11.71 -10.36
N CYS A 31 4.12 -11.15 -9.18
CA CYS A 31 3.12 -10.36 -8.48
C CYS A 31 3.78 -9.13 -7.84
N LYS A 32 3.78 -8.01 -8.57
CA LYS A 32 4.41 -6.75 -8.17
C LYS A 32 3.42 -5.69 -7.76
N GLU A 33 2.15 -6.02 -7.74
CA GLU A 33 1.11 -5.07 -7.33
C GLU A 33 0.08 -5.76 -6.44
N MET A 34 -0.55 -4.94 -5.61
CA MET A 34 -1.68 -5.34 -4.79
C MET A 34 -2.90 -4.56 -5.25
N VAL A 35 -3.99 -5.25 -5.48
CA VAL A 35 -5.27 -4.64 -5.85
C VAL A 35 -6.27 -5.00 -4.77
N PHE A 36 -6.98 -4.00 -4.26
CA PHE A 36 -8.12 -4.26 -3.40
C PHE A 36 -9.30 -3.36 -3.80
N ILE A 37 -10.49 -3.86 -3.54
CA ILE A 37 -11.73 -3.19 -3.91
C ILE A 37 -12.56 -3.00 -2.65
N VAL A 38 -13.00 -1.77 -2.44
CA VAL A 38 -13.98 -1.44 -1.40
C VAL A 38 -15.33 -1.35 -2.07
N GLU A 39 -16.27 -2.19 -1.61
CA GLU A 39 -17.66 -2.14 -2.05
C GLU A 39 -18.47 -1.45 -0.96
N PHE A 40 -19.22 -0.43 -1.35
CA PHE A 40 -20.14 0.26 -0.45
C PHE A 40 -21.54 -0.34 -0.56
N ASP A 41 -22.24 -0.43 0.56
CA ASP A 41 -23.62 -0.96 0.58
C ASP A 41 -24.57 -0.09 -0.24
N GLU A 42 -24.29 1.20 -0.30
CA GLU A 42 -25.05 2.19 -1.07
C GLU A 42 -24.09 3.12 -1.81
N PRO A 43 -24.54 3.76 -2.92
CA PRO A 43 -23.71 4.80 -3.54
C PRO A 43 -23.27 5.84 -2.53
N THR A 44 -21.96 6.08 -2.47
CA THR A 44 -21.34 6.93 -1.46
C THR A 44 -20.45 7.95 -2.15
N THR A 45 -20.54 9.20 -1.71
CA THR A 45 -19.66 10.26 -2.22
C THR A 45 -18.31 10.19 -1.56
N VAL A 46 -17.26 10.04 -2.37
CA VAL A 46 -15.87 9.94 -1.92
C VAL A 46 -14.99 10.95 -2.65
N SER A 47 -13.94 11.40 -1.99
CA SER A 47 -13.01 12.39 -2.55
C SER A 47 -11.55 12.16 -2.14
N LYS A 48 -11.27 11.17 -1.28
CA LYS A 48 -9.93 11.00 -0.75
C LYS A 48 -9.72 9.56 -0.24
N VAL A 49 -8.52 9.06 -0.47
CA VAL A 49 -8.04 7.79 0.12
C VAL A 49 -6.74 8.06 0.88
N VAL A 50 -6.66 7.56 2.09
CA VAL A 50 -5.47 7.66 2.94
C VAL A 50 -5.04 6.26 3.34
N PHE A 51 -3.76 5.98 3.24
CA PHE A 51 -3.23 4.69 3.71
C PHE A 51 -1.85 4.86 4.34
N GLY A 52 -1.55 3.97 5.27
CA GLY A 52 -0.24 3.91 5.90
C GLY A 52 0.55 2.71 5.40
N SER A 53 1.84 2.88 5.19
CA SER A 53 2.75 1.82 4.75
C SER A 53 4.04 1.83 5.56
N LEU A 54 4.73 0.69 5.56
CA LEU A 54 5.93 0.47 6.36
C LEU A 54 7.17 0.42 5.48
N TYR A 55 8.22 1.09 5.93
CA TYR A 55 9.58 0.93 5.44
C TYR A 55 10.38 0.11 6.45
N ASN A 56 10.86 -1.06 6.04
CA ASN A 56 11.73 -1.92 6.84
C ASN A 56 12.58 -2.79 5.89
N PRO A 57 13.70 -2.24 5.37
CA PRO A 57 14.49 -2.95 4.35
C PRO A 57 15.14 -4.23 4.87
N ALA A 58 15.42 -4.33 6.16
CA ALA A 58 15.98 -5.55 6.75
C ALA A 58 15.01 -6.74 6.64
N SER A 59 13.72 -6.48 6.56
CA SER A 59 12.68 -7.49 6.37
C SER A 59 12.14 -7.51 4.93
N VAL A 60 12.81 -6.84 4.00
CA VAL A 60 12.42 -6.73 2.58
C VAL A 60 11.04 -6.08 2.44
N ILE A 61 10.83 -4.97 3.13
CA ILE A 61 9.57 -4.22 3.11
C ILE A 61 9.83 -2.79 2.66
N LEU A 62 9.14 -2.36 1.60
CA LEU A 62 9.15 -0.97 1.13
C LEU A 62 7.72 -0.45 1.00
N PRO A 63 7.51 0.86 1.21
CA PRO A 63 6.25 1.50 0.83
C PRO A 63 5.98 1.35 -0.66
N PRO A 64 4.72 1.48 -1.12
CA PRO A 64 4.41 1.39 -2.53
C PRO A 64 5.07 2.51 -3.32
N SER A 65 5.44 2.22 -4.56
CA SER A 65 6.04 3.20 -5.47
C SER A 65 4.99 4.02 -6.22
N VAL A 66 3.86 3.40 -6.54
CA VAL A 66 2.74 4.04 -7.26
C VAL A 66 1.44 3.59 -6.64
N ALA A 67 0.52 4.52 -6.48
CA ALA A 67 -0.86 4.22 -6.09
C ALA A 67 -1.82 4.76 -7.14
N THR A 68 -2.79 3.95 -7.53
CA THR A 68 -3.83 4.30 -8.50
C THR A 68 -5.19 4.08 -7.87
N ILE A 69 -6.06 5.08 -7.96
CA ILE A 69 -7.44 5.00 -7.47
C ILE A 69 -8.37 5.01 -8.67
N GLU A 70 -9.24 4.01 -8.71
CA GLU A 70 -10.28 3.88 -9.72
C GLU A 70 -11.63 3.70 -9.04
N THR A 71 -12.68 4.20 -9.66
CA THR A 71 -14.04 4.12 -9.12
C THR A 71 -15.00 3.54 -10.12
N SER A 72 -16.07 2.93 -9.62
CA SER A 72 -17.10 2.32 -10.45
C SER A 72 -18.47 2.42 -9.78
N SER A 73 -19.53 2.50 -10.58
CA SER A 73 -20.91 2.41 -10.12
C SER A 73 -21.48 0.98 -10.25
N ASP A 74 -20.89 0.14 -11.09
CA ASP A 74 -21.38 -1.20 -11.40
C ASP A 74 -20.42 -2.34 -11.04
N GLY A 75 -19.19 -2.01 -10.65
CA GLY A 75 -18.16 -3.00 -10.32
C GLY A 75 -17.48 -3.65 -11.53
N GLN A 76 -17.81 -3.23 -12.73
CA GLN A 76 -17.26 -3.78 -13.98
C GLN A 76 -16.44 -2.74 -14.73
N LYS A 77 -16.95 -1.55 -14.90
CA LYS A 77 -16.25 -0.46 -15.58
C LYS A 77 -15.71 0.50 -14.54
N TYR A 78 -14.41 0.66 -14.52
CA TYR A 78 -13.69 1.55 -13.62
C TYR A 78 -13.12 2.74 -14.36
N SER A 79 -13.15 3.89 -13.70
CA SER A 79 -12.54 5.12 -14.20
C SER A 79 -11.45 5.57 -13.22
N LYS A 80 -10.26 5.85 -13.74
CA LYS A 80 -9.17 6.34 -12.93
C LYS A 80 -9.47 7.77 -12.47
N VAL A 81 -9.36 8.03 -11.18
CA VAL A 81 -9.63 9.33 -10.58
C VAL A 81 -8.40 9.96 -9.94
N ALA A 82 -7.40 9.15 -9.59
CA ALA A 82 -6.15 9.65 -9.04
C ALA A 82 -5.02 8.64 -9.28
N GLU A 83 -3.81 9.14 -9.43
CA GLU A 83 -2.59 8.34 -9.49
C GLU A 83 -1.44 9.17 -8.94
N ALA A 84 -0.60 8.55 -8.14
CA ALA A 84 0.58 9.18 -7.59
C ALA A 84 1.77 8.25 -7.64
N SER A 85 2.90 8.79 -8.08
CA SER A 85 4.22 8.16 -7.96
C SER A 85 4.95 8.82 -6.80
N PHE A 86 5.48 8.02 -5.89
CA PHE A 86 6.05 8.53 -4.66
C PHE A 86 7.57 8.62 -4.76
N LYS A 87 8.08 9.81 -4.45
CA LYS A 87 9.51 10.02 -4.20
C LYS A 87 9.68 10.12 -2.69
N ARG A 88 10.40 9.15 -2.11
CA ARG A 88 10.52 9.06 -0.67
C ARG A 88 11.95 9.26 -0.22
N ASN A 89 12.09 9.91 0.93
CA ASN A 89 13.37 10.00 1.62
C ASN A 89 13.39 8.92 2.69
N TYR A 90 14.20 7.88 2.48
CA TYR A 90 14.32 6.80 3.42
C TYR A 90 15.45 7.04 4.43
N PRO A 91 15.26 6.64 5.70
CA PRO A 91 16.36 6.65 6.64
C PRO A 91 17.43 5.64 6.22
N GLU A 92 18.68 5.90 6.56
CA GLU A 92 19.78 4.98 6.24
C GLU A 92 19.63 3.65 6.95
N ARG A 93 18.99 3.64 8.11
CA ARG A 93 18.81 2.45 8.96
C ARG A 93 17.45 2.50 9.63
N GLY A 94 16.99 1.31 10.04
CA GLY A 94 15.80 1.16 10.84
C GLY A 94 14.51 1.11 10.03
N ARG A 95 13.43 1.47 10.69
CA ARG A 95 12.07 1.37 10.16
C ARG A 95 11.40 2.74 10.20
N LYS A 96 10.49 2.97 9.27
CA LYS A 96 9.70 4.19 9.25
C LYS A 96 8.31 3.90 8.70
N ALA A 97 7.29 4.49 9.32
CA ALA A 97 5.92 4.47 8.82
C ALA A 97 5.67 5.69 7.94
N PHE A 98 5.02 5.48 6.81
CA PHE A 98 4.61 6.53 5.89
C PHE A 98 3.10 6.58 5.79
N THR A 99 2.55 7.78 5.67
CA THR A 99 1.13 7.99 5.40
C THR A 99 0.99 8.77 4.10
N ASP A 100 0.23 8.23 3.18
CA ASP A 100 -0.01 8.82 1.88
C ASP A 100 -1.49 9.14 1.71
N THR A 101 -1.76 10.24 1.04
CA THR A 101 -3.12 10.72 0.75
C THR A 101 -3.25 10.99 -0.74
N LEU A 102 -4.28 10.41 -1.37
CA LEU A 102 -4.67 10.74 -2.73
C LEU A 102 -6.06 11.38 -2.68
N ALA A 103 -6.14 12.63 -3.12
CA ALA A 103 -7.39 13.37 -3.20
C ALA A 103 -7.81 13.52 -4.66
N PHE A 104 -9.11 13.56 -4.90
CA PHE A 104 -9.70 13.71 -6.22
C PHE A 104 -11.04 14.45 -6.11
N GLU A 105 -11.59 14.86 -7.25
CA GLU A 105 -12.89 15.51 -7.27
C GLU A 105 -13.95 14.59 -6.66
N PRO A 106 -14.81 15.10 -5.75
CA PRO A 106 -15.86 14.32 -5.12
C PRO A 106 -16.75 13.63 -6.16
N ARG A 107 -17.04 12.35 -5.94
CA ARG A 107 -17.90 11.60 -6.83
C ARG A 107 -18.64 10.49 -6.09
N GLU A 108 -19.83 10.18 -6.57
CA GLU A 108 -20.64 9.10 -6.04
C GLU A 108 -20.17 7.77 -6.66
N VAL A 109 -19.87 6.80 -5.81
CA VAL A 109 -19.35 5.50 -6.23
C VAL A 109 -19.97 4.38 -5.40
N THR A 110 -20.03 3.19 -5.98
CA THR A 110 -20.39 1.96 -5.27
C THR A 110 -19.15 1.09 -5.06
N TYR A 111 -18.15 1.20 -5.93
CA TYR A 111 -16.88 0.46 -5.84
C TYR A 111 -15.71 1.41 -5.96
N LEU A 112 -14.72 1.19 -5.13
CA LEU A 112 -13.46 1.92 -5.19
C LEU A 112 -12.32 0.90 -5.24
N LYS A 113 -11.49 0.99 -6.28
CA LYS A 113 -10.35 0.11 -6.48
C LYS A 113 -9.07 0.88 -6.20
N VAL A 114 -8.23 0.31 -5.36
CA VAL A 114 -6.88 0.81 -5.09
C VAL A 114 -5.87 -0.20 -5.61
N THR A 115 -4.97 0.27 -6.45
CA THR A 115 -3.85 -0.53 -6.96
C THR A 115 -2.56 0.07 -6.43
N LEU A 116 -1.78 -0.72 -5.71
CA LEU A 116 -0.50 -0.32 -5.15
C LEU A 116 0.61 -1.15 -5.78
N GLN A 117 1.54 -0.50 -6.45
CA GLN A 117 2.72 -1.17 -6.97
C GLN A 117 3.78 -1.26 -5.89
N ASN A 118 4.53 -2.37 -5.85
CA ASN A 118 5.58 -2.55 -4.86
C ASN A 118 6.64 -1.45 -4.97
N GLY A 119 7.38 -1.26 -3.88
CA GLY A 119 8.38 -0.21 -3.78
C GLY A 119 9.64 -0.43 -4.61
N GLY A 120 9.77 -1.60 -5.24
CA GLY A 120 10.94 -1.96 -6.03
C GLY A 120 11.60 -3.23 -5.53
N THR A 121 12.89 -3.35 -5.78
CA THR A 121 13.68 -4.52 -5.41
C THR A 121 14.64 -4.19 -4.28
N LEU A 122 14.93 -5.20 -3.46
CA LEU A 122 15.93 -5.16 -2.43
C LEU A 122 16.80 -6.41 -2.51
N ARG A 123 18.01 -6.34 -1.98
CA ARG A 123 18.84 -7.53 -1.81
C ARG A 123 18.29 -8.34 -0.64
N ASN A 124 18.19 -9.64 -0.86
CA ASN A 124 17.46 -10.53 0.03
C ASN A 124 18.01 -10.51 1.46
N GLY A 125 17.15 -10.10 2.41
CA GLY A 125 17.35 -10.27 3.84
C GLY A 125 18.62 -9.65 4.41
N ILE A 126 19.28 -8.79 3.65
CA ILE A 126 20.63 -8.39 3.97
C ILE A 126 20.72 -6.90 4.17
N ASP A 127 21.43 -6.56 5.22
CA ASP A 127 21.93 -5.23 5.43
C ASP A 127 22.89 -4.90 4.28
N PHE A 128 22.50 -4.02 3.39
CA PHE A 128 23.32 -3.60 2.25
C PHE A 128 24.71 -3.09 2.67
N VAL A 129 24.83 -2.58 3.87
CA VAL A 129 26.08 -2.09 4.41
C VAL A 129 27.02 -3.25 4.76
N LYS A 130 26.46 -4.37 5.25
CA LYS A 130 27.25 -5.53 5.70
C LYS A 130 27.57 -6.51 4.59
N ASP A 131 26.71 -6.63 3.59
CA ASP A 131 26.93 -7.56 2.48
C ASP A 131 26.57 -6.92 1.13
N PRO A 132 27.39 -5.97 0.67
CA PRO A 132 27.17 -5.35 -0.63
C PRO A 132 27.41 -6.33 -1.79
N GLY A 133 27.99 -7.49 -1.51
CA GLY A 133 28.26 -8.52 -2.52
C GLY A 133 27.11 -9.48 -2.78
N SER A 134 26.02 -9.40 -2.01
CA SER A 134 24.86 -10.27 -2.27
C SER A 134 24.31 -10.02 -3.66
N LYS A 135 24.12 -11.11 -4.41
CA LYS A 135 23.62 -11.08 -5.79
C LYS A 135 22.12 -11.34 -5.86
N GLU A 136 21.53 -11.85 -4.78
CA GLU A 136 20.12 -12.17 -4.76
C GLU A 136 19.29 -10.91 -4.56
N VAL A 137 18.52 -10.56 -5.59
CA VAL A 137 17.63 -9.40 -5.59
C VAL A 137 16.20 -9.92 -5.56
N VAL A 138 15.39 -9.42 -4.64
CA VAL A 138 14.00 -9.83 -4.47
C VAL A 138 13.08 -8.62 -4.52
N GLN A 139 11.83 -8.85 -4.91
CA GLN A 139 10.79 -7.83 -4.88
C GLN A 139 10.44 -7.50 -3.43
N ALA A 140 10.34 -6.22 -3.13
CA ALA A 140 9.95 -5.77 -1.80
C ALA A 140 8.49 -6.12 -1.52
N ASN A 141 8.23 -6.60 -0.31
CA ASN A 141 6.90 -6.85 0.17
C ASN A 141 6.23 -5.53 0.57
N LEU A 142 4.90 -5.54 0.60
CA LEU A 142 4.09 -4.41 0.98
C LEU A 142 3.41 -4.66 2.31
N TYR A 143 3.54 -3.75 3.27
CA TYR A 143 2.86 -3.82 4.56
C TYR A 143 2.05 -2.55 4.76
N LEU A 144 0.75 -2.72 4.98
CA LEU A 144 -0.22 -1.64 5.18
C LEU A 144 -0.84 -1.73 6.56
N ASP A 145 -1.16 -0.59 7.17
CA ASP A 145 -1.84 -0.54 8.46
C ASP A 145 -3.35 -0.31 8.31
N GLU A 146 -3.72 0.78 7.68
CA GLU A 146 -5.10 1.22 7.58
C GLU A 146 -5.33 1.86 6.23
N ILE A 147 -6.52 1.64 5.67
CA ILE A 147 -7.00 2.32 4.48
C ILE A 147 -8.26 3.06 4.86
N GLU A 148 -8.24 4.37 4.69
CA GLU A 148 -9.35 5.24 5.01
C GLU A 148 -9.87 5.88 3.73
N VAL A 149 -11.17 5.85 3.54
CA VAL A 149 -11.85 6.45 2.39
C VAL A 149 -12.77 7.55 2.91
N TYR A 150 -12.64 8.73 2.34
CA TYR A 150 -13.44 9.90 2.72
C TYR A 150 -14.21 10.45 1.54
#